data_65b1d2c2412dc6fc767830e856ebd9ab
#
_entry.id   65b1d2c2412dc6fc767830e856ebd9ab
#
_cell.length_a   1.000
_cell.length_b   1.000
_cell.length_c   1.000
_cell.angle_alpha   90.00
_cell.angle_beta   90.00
_cell.angle_gamma   90.00
#
_symmetry.space_group_name_H-M   'P 1'
#
loop_
_entity.id
_entity.type
_entity.pdbx_description
1 polymer ?
#
loop_
_entity_poly.entity_id
_entity_poly.type
_entity_poly.pdbx_seq_one_letter_code
_entity_poly.pdbx_strand_id
1 'polypeptide(L)'
;ALQEERLTRLKNDVGTPVQAIGWLAKEHGVDLANVTQVAVASRYVATMKRPEDLLLGFDRRYQGTPKSRLASWLGRRGPYRRWRGAARSGQRTSALVQLGLPEDRIHYYDHHEAHAATAYHGMRQDDDDYLVITLDGGGDGLSGSVWRGSQGHLHPLAQVSQQDSLGELYAVVTHLLGFKPLEHEFKIMGMAPYAADEYAEPVA
;
A
#
# COMPACT_ATOMS: atom_id res chain seq x y z
N ALA A 1 6.15 -0.67 17.75
CA ALA A 1 5.41 -0.16 16.59
C ALA A 1 4.15 0.58 17.07
N LEU A 2 3.77 1.66 16.41
CA LEU A 2 2.61 2.48 16.74
C LEU A 2 1.93 2.91 15.43
N GLN A 3 0.61 2.79 15.36
CA GLN A 3 -0.20 3.27 14.25
C GLN A 3 -0.71 4.68 14.53
N GLU A 4 -0.73 5.54 13.51
CA GLU A 4 -1.16 6.94 13.63
C GLU A 4 -2.61 7.03 14.14
N GLU A 5 -3.51 6.18 13.66
CA GLU A 5 -4.92 6.12 14.07
C GLU A 5 -5.14 5.90 15.57
N ARG A 6 -4.15 5.32 16.27
CA ARG A 6 -4.20 5.18 17.73
C ARG A 6 -4.14 6.52 18.46
N LEU A 7 -3.46 7.48 17.86
CA LEU A 7 -3.29 8.84 18.38
C LEU A 7 -4.38 9.78 17.85
N THR A 8 -4.63 9.75 16.54
CA THR A 8 -5.62 10.62 15.90
C THR A 8 -7.07 10.20 16.15
N ARG A 9 -7.31 8.94 16.53
CA ARG A 9 -8.65 8.33 16.66
C ARG A 9 -9.45 8.31 15.36
N LEU A 10 -8.78 8.48 14.23
CA LEU A 10 -9.36 8.37 12.89
C LEU A 10 -9.04 6.99 12.32
N LYS A 11 -10.07 6.16 12.12
CA LYS A 11 -9.91 4.84 11.53
C LYS A 11 -9.46 4.97 10.07
N ASN A 12 -8.50 4.14 9.66
CA ASN A 12 -7.87 4.21 8.32
C ASN A 12 -7.25 5.60 8.04
N ASP A 13 -6.67 6.22 9.05
CA ASP A 13 -5.93 7.47 8.87
C ASP A 13 -4.74 7.24 7.92
N VAL A 14 -4.74 7.95 6.80
CA VAL A 14 -3.76 7.80 5.74
C VAL A 14 -2.86 9.01 5.63
N GLY A 15 -1.58 8.78 5.41
CA GLY A 15 -0.61 9.86 5.25
C GLY A 15 0.73 9.57 5.90
N THR A 16 1.48 10.63 6.21
CA THR A 16 2.72 10.53 6.98
C THR A 16 2.37 10.46 8.47
N PRO A 17 2.84 9.44 9.22
CA PRO A 17 2.44 9.23 10.62
C PRO A 17 3.21 10.18 11.57
N VAL A 18 2.93 11.47 11.46
CA VAL A 18 3.67 12.53 12.18
C VAL A 18 3.51 12.45 13.68
N GLN A 19 2.31 12.14 14.19
CA GLN A 19 2.07 12.05 15.62
C GLN A 19 2.73 10.79 16.20
N ALA A 20 2.65 9.65 15.50
CA ALA A 20 3.27 8.41 15.92
C ALA A 20 4.81 8.55 15.98
N ILE A 21 5.42 9.17 14.98
CA ILE A 21 6.87 9.43 14.96
C ILE A 21 7.26 10.33 16.13
N GLY A 22 6.58 11.47 16.30
CA GLY A 22 6.87 12.40 17.39
C GLY A 22 6.69 11.79 18.78
N TRP A 23 5.62 11.00 18.96
CA TRP A 23 5.36 10.30 20.21
C TRP A 23 6.46 9.26 20.52
N LEU A 24 6.82 8.42 19.53
CA LEU A 24 7.88 7.41 19.69
C LEU A 24 9.24 8.05 19.98
N ALA A 25 9.59 9.12 19.28
CA ALA A 25 10.83 9.85 19.52
C ALA A 25 10.90 10.37 20.96
N LYS A 26 9.82 10.98 21.44
CA LYS A 26 9.72 11.49 22.81
C LYS A 26 9.80 10.37 23.85
N GLU A 27 9.04 9.29 23.66
CA GLU A 27 8.98 8.14 24.59
C GLU A 27 10.33 7.44 24.77
N HIS A 28 11.11 7.36 23.68
CA HIS A 28 12.41 6.68 23.67
C HIS A 28 13.60 7.63 23.76
N GLY A 29 13.38 8.94 23.95
CA GLY A 29 14.45 9.93 24.05
C GLY A 29 15.30 10.04 22.78
N VAL A 30 14.70 9.79 21.60
CA VAL A 30 15.39 9.85 20.31
C VAL A 30 15.37 11.30 19.79
N ASP A 31 16.55 11.86 19.54
CA ASP A 31 16.68 13.11 18.82
C ASP A 31 16.57 12.86 17.31
N LEU A 32 15.48 13.32 16.72
CA LEU A 32 15.18 13.12 15.30
C LEU A 32 16.24 13.75 14.37
N ALA A 33 16.89 14.82 14.79
CA ALA A 33 17.95 15.48 14.02
C ALA A 33 19.23 14.62 13.92
N ASN A 34 19.44 13.74 14.89
CA ASN A 34 20.60 12.86 14.96
C ASN A 34 20.36 11.44 14.43
N VAL A 35 19.19 11.19 13.85
CA VAL A 35 18.90 9.88 13.20
C VAL A 35 19.84 9.67 12.02
N THR A 36 20.51 8.52 11.97
CA THR A 36 21.50 8.21 10.95
C THR A 36 20.88 7.77 9.62
N GLN A 37 19.69 7.16 9.66
CA GLN A 37 18.97 6.69 8.49
C GLN A 37 17.47 6.59 8.76
N VAL A 38 16.67 6.99 7.79
CA VAL A 38 15.21 6.87 7.79
C VAL A 38 14.79 6.01 6.60
N ALA A 39 14.29 4.81 6.86
CA ALA A 39 13.74 3.92 5.85
C ALA A 39 12.22 4.13 5.75
N VAL A 40 11.74 4.50 4.59
CA VAL A 40 10.31 4.73 4.34
C VAL A 40 9.82 3.69 3.33
N ALA A 41 8.97 2.78 3.78
CA ALA A 41 8.27 1.84 2.92
C ALA A 41 7.18 2.58 2.13
N SER A 42 7.09 2.32 0.81
CA SER A 42 6.23 3.00 -0.15
C SER A 42 6.73 4.39 -0.58
N ARG A 43 6.98 4.50 -1.86
CA ARG A 43 7.42 5.77 -2.50
C ARG A 43 6.28 6.78 -2.60
N TYR A 44 5.03 6.31 -2.68
CA TYR A 44 3.88 7.14 -2.99
C TYR A 44 2.93 7.22 -1.79
N VAL A 45 2.63 8.42 -1.37
CA VAL A 45 1.60 8.65 -0.36
C VAL A 45 0.24 8.39 -0.99
N ALA A 46 -0.63 7.65 -0.28
CA ALA A 46 -2.04 7.59 -0.64
C ALA A 46 -2.64 9.01 -0.67
N THR A 47 -3.34 9.33 -1.75
CA THR A 47 -3.93 10.68 -1.92
C THR A 47 -5.26 10.83 -1.20
N MET A 48 -5.80 9.76 -0.68
CA MET A 48 -7.09 9.73 -0.01
C MET A 48 -6.89 10.05 1.47
N LYS A 49 -7.49 11.15 1.91
CA LYS A 49 -7.37 11.63 3.27
C LYS A 49 -8.57 11.27 4.15
N ARG A 50 -9.67 10.81 3.54
CA ARG A 50 -10.91 10.48 4.25
C ARG A 50 -11.53 9.22 3.68
N PRO A 51 -12.24 8.43 4.49
CA PRO A 51 -12.97 7.24 4.00
C PRO A 51 -13.94 7.55 2.85
N GLU A 52 -14.57 8.73 2.85
CA GLU A 52 -15.48 9.18 1.79
C GLU A 52 -14.75 9.38 0.45
N ASP A 53 -13.51 9.81 0.47
CA ASP A 53 -12.67 9.94 -0.73
C ASP A 53 -12.38 8.60 -1.38
N LEU A 54 -12.32 7.52 -0.59
CA LEU A 54 -12.20 6.15 -1.08
C LEU A 54 -13.43 5.75 -1.90
N LEU A 55 -14.63 5.96 -1.36
CA LEU A 55 -15.89 5.65 -2.04
C LEU A 55 -16.02 6.44 -3.35
N LEU A 56 -15.75 7.73 -3.32
CA LEU A 56 -15.74 8.58 -4.52
C LEU A 56 -14.68 8.14 -5.53
N GLY A 57 -13.55 7.63 -5.07
CA GLY A 57 -12.49 7.07 -5.90
C GLY A 57 -12.94 5.80 -6.62
N PHE A 58 -13.63 4.90 -5.92
CA PHE A 58 -14.22 3.69 -6.49
C PHE A 58 -15.29 4.06 -7.52
N ASP A 59 -16.28 4.88 -7.18
CA ASP A 59 -17.33 5.29 -8.09
C ASP A 59 -16.78 5.88 -9.38
N ARG A 60 -15.81 6.79 -9.30
CA ARG A 60 -15.18 7.40 -10.48
C ARG A 60 -14.42 6.39 -11.34
N ARG A 61 -13.79 5.39 -10.74
CA ARG A 61 -13.02 4.36 -11.45
C ARG A 61 -13.93 3.42 -12.22
N TYR A 62 -15.08 3.05 -11.66
CA TYR A 62 -15.98 2.04 -12.22
C TYR A 62 -17.16 2.61 -13.02
N GLN A 63 -17.43 3.91 -12.97
CA GLN A 63 -18.45 4.55 -13.80
C GLN A 63 -18.19 4.48 -15.32
N GLY A 64 -17.05 3.94 -15.75
CA GLY A 64 -16.74 3.69 -17.16
C GLY A 64 -16.68 4.94 -18.04
N THR A 65 -16.52 6.13 -17.47
CA THR A 65 -16.46 7.38 -18.24
C THR A 65 -15.23 7.42 -19.15
N PRO A 66 -15.28 8.09 -20.32
CA PRO A 66 -14.11 8.24 -21.19
C PRO A 66 -12.88 8.79 -20.47
N LYS A 67 -13.09 9.69 -19.50
CA LYS A 67 -12.01 10.25 -18.66
C LYS A 67 -11.40 9.21 -17.73
N SER A 68 -12.21 8.32 -17.12
CA SER A 68 -11.69 7.25 -16.26
C SER A 68 -10.93 6.19 -17.05
N ARG A 69 -11.39 5.86 -18.27
CA ARG A 69 -10.72 4.94 -19.19
C ARG A 69 -9.37 5.50 -19.63
N LEU A 70 -9.30 6.79 -19.99
CA LEU A 70 -8.04 7.46 -20.36
C LEU A 70 -7.07 7.50 -19.16
N ALA A 71 -7.57 7.83 -17.97
CA ALA A 71 -6.76 7.86 -16.76
C ALA A 71 -6.19 6.47 -16.41
N SER A 72 -7.00 5.41 -16.57
CA SER A 72 -6.54 4.02 -16.39
C SER A 72 -5.47 3.64 -17.42
N TRP A 73 -5.67 4.00 -18.68
CA TRP A 73 -4.70 3.74 -19.74
C TRP A 73 -3.37 4.51 -19.53
N LEU A 74 -3.43 5.78 -19.12
CA LEU A 74 -2.25 6.56 -18.75
C LEU A 74 -1.58 5.99 -17.50
N GLY A 75 -2.35 5.55 -16.52
CA GLY A 75 -1.87 4.94 -15.27
C GLY A 75 -1.03 3.68 -15.48
N ARG A 76 -1.23 2.95 -16.59
CA ARG A 76 -0.40 1.79 -16.97
C ARG A 76 0.97 2.18 -17.51
N ARG A 77 1.22 3.46 -17.86
CA ARG A 77 2.47 3.91 -18.45
C ARG A 77 3.48 4.37 -17.40
N GLY A 78 4.68 3.78 -17.44
CA GLY A 78 5.75 4.01 -16.48
C GLY A 78 6.14 5.50 -16.28
N PRO A 79 6.28 6.32 -17.32
CA PRO A 79 6.62 7.74 -17.18
C PRO A 79 5.58 8.55 -16.40
N TYR A 80 4.29 8.31 -16.65
CA TYR A 80 3.20 8.98 -15.94
C TYR A 80 3.14 8.59 -14.46
N ARG A 81 3.36 7.31 -14.15
CA ARG A 81 3.46 6.81 -12.76
C ARG A 81 4.62 7.48 -12.03
N ARG A 82 5.81 7.56 -12.67
CA ARG A 82 7.00 8.20 -12.09
C ARG A 82 6.75 9.68 -11.79
N TRP A 83 6.16 10.40 -12.72
CA TRP A 83 5.84 11.82 -12.56
C TRP A 83 4.85 12.08 -11.41
N ARG A 84 3.74 11.34 -11.38
CA ARG A 84 2.77 11.43 -10.27
C ARG A 84 3.38 11.01 -8.93
N GLY A 85 4.31 10.06 -8.96
CA GLY A 85 5.01 9.58 -7.78
C GLY A 85 5.94 10.64 -7.19
N ALA A 86 6.69 11.34 -8.03
CA ALA A 86 7.63 12.38 -7.57
C ALA A 86 6.95 13.50 -6.79
N ALA A 87 5.78 13.97 -7.25
CA ALA A 87 5.02 14.99 -6.54
C ALA A 87 4.49 14.51 -5.17
N ARG A 88 4.18 13.22 -5.04
CA ARG A 88 3.65 12.62 -3.80
C ARG A 88 4.75 12.30 -2.79
N SER A 89 5.92 11.86 -3.25
CA SER A 89 7.08 11.66 -2.38
C SER A 89 7.53 12.98 -1.76
N GLY A 90 7.53 14.09 -2.53
CA GLY A 90 7.84 15.42 -2.01
C GLY A 90 6.99 15.86 -0.82
N GLN A 91 5.68 15.57 -0.85
CA GLN A 91 4.80 15.89 0.30
C GLN A 91 5.17 15.11 1.56
N ARG A 92 5.52 13.82 1.41
CA ARG A 92 5.95 12.98 2.54
C ARG A 92 7.30 13.46 3.09
N THR A 93 8.26 13.73 2.21
CA THR A 93 9.57 14.29 2.59
C THR A 93 9.41 15.57 3.37
N SER A 94 8.60 16.52 2.87
CA SER A 94 8.35 17.79 3.58
C SER A 94 7.78 17.58 4.98
N ALA A 95 6.84 16.65 5.16
CA ALA A 95 6.26 16.35 6.46
C ALA A 95 7.29 15.73 7.43
N LEU A 96 8.18 14.86 6.94
CA LEU A 96 9.25 14.26 7.73
C LEU A 96 10.32 15.29 8.12
N VAL A 97 10.70 16.16 7.20
CA VAL A 97 11.65 17.25 7.45
C VAL A 97 11.09 18.25 8.46
N GLN A 98 9.81 18.57 8.40
CA GLN A 98 9.15 19.44 9.40
C GLN A 98 9.16 18.85 10.82
N LEU A 99 9.26 17.53 10.95
CA LEU A 99 9.47 16.85 12.23
C LEU A 99 10.91 16.93 12.75
N GLY A 100 11.84 17.45 11.96
CA GLY A 100 13.26 17.54 12.29
C GLY A 100 14.13 16.41 11.73
N LEU A 101 13.60 15.52 10.87
CA LEU A 101 14.41 14.48 10.24
C LEU A 101 15.27 15.08 9.11
N PRO A 102 16.56 14.73 9.01
CA PRO A 102 17.44 15.19 7.94
C PRO A 102 17.02 14.63 6.58
N GLU A 103 16.82 15.50 5.58
CA GLU A 103 16.33 15.12 4.25
C GLU A 103 17.28 14.15 3.53
N ASP A 104 18.58 14.35 3.65
CA ASP A 104 19.63 13.54 3.04
C ASP A 104 19.70 12.11 3.59
N ARG A 105 19.05 11.86 4.72
CA ARG A 105 18.99 10.54 5.37
C ARG A 105 17.69 9.79 5.12
N ILE A 106 16.74 10.35 4.35
CA ILE A 106 15.47 9.73 4.03
C ILE A 106 15.59 8.89 2.78
N HIS A 107 15.40 7.58 2.91
CA HIS A 107 15.46 6.60 1.83
C HIS A 107 14.09 5.96 1.61
N TYR A 108 13.60 6.00 0.37
CA TYR A 108 12.33 5.41 -0.04
C TYR A 108 12.55 4.05 -0.69
N TYR A 109 11.85 3.06 -0.18
CA TYR A 109 11.80 1.70 -0.72
C TYR A 109 10.44 1.44 -1.37
N ASP A 110 10.43 0.60 -2.40
CA ASP A 110 9.19 0.18 -3.04
C ASP A 110 8.32 -0.61 -2.04
N HIS A 111 7.00 -0.45 -2.14
CA HIS A 111 6.05 -1.07 -1.21
C HIS A 111 6.18 -2.60 -1.18
N HIS A 112 6.17 -3.24 -2.36
CA HIS A 112 6.29 -4.70 -2.45
C HIS A 112 7.70 -5.20 -2.17
N GLU A 113 8.74 -4.41 -2.46
CA GLU A 113 10.10 -4.70 -2.03
C GLU A 113 10.21 -4.70 -0.50
N ALA A 114 9.58 -3.75 0.19
CA ALA A 114 9.56 -3.71 1.65
C ALA A 114 8.82 -4.93 2.25
N HIS A 115 7.70 -5.35 1.65
CA HIS A 115 7.01 -6.59 2.02
C HIS A 115 7.89 -7.82 1.81
N ALA A 116 8.52 -7.93 0.63
CA ALA A 116 9.40 -9.04 0.30
C ALA A 116 10.62 -9.11 1.24
N ALA A 117 11.23 -7.95 1.54
CA ALA A 117 12.34 -7.86 2.48
C ALA A 117 11.92 -8.30 3.89
N THR A 118 10.74 -7.89 4.35
CA THR A 118 10.21 -8.29 5.66
C THR A 118 10.01 -9.80 5.73
N ALA A 119 9.42 -10.41 4.70
CA ALA A 119 9.21 -11.85 4.65
C ALA A 119 10.55 -12.60 4.58
N TYR A 120 11.43 -12.23 3.67
CA TYR A 120 12.70 -12.91 3.46
C TYR A 120 13.63 -12.80 4.66
N HIS A 121 13.92 -11.59 5.13
CA HIS A 121 14.85 -11.39 6.25
C HIS A 121 14.26 -11.77 7.61
N GLY A 122 12.93 -11.72 7.77
CA GLY A 122 12.26 -12.11 9.00
C GLY A 122 12.07 -13.62 9.15
N MET A 123 12.00 -14.36 8.05
CA MET A 123 11.72 -15.80 8.04
C MET A 123 12.94 -16.67 7.67
N ARG A 124 14.00 -16.07 7.12
CA ARG A 124 15.20 -16.79 6.69
C ARG A 124 15.89 -17.42 7.88
N GLN A 125 16.12 -18.73 7.80
CA GLN A 125 16.83 -19.48 8.83
C GLN A 125 18.27 -19.87 8.42
N ASP A 126 18.55 -19.87 7.12
CA ASP A 126 19.80 -20.31 6.51
C ASP A 126 20.07 -19.56 5.19
N ASP A 127 21.06 -20.01 4.43
CA ASP A 127 21.42 -19.45 3.13
C ASP A 127 20.71 -20.11 1.94
N ASP A 128 19.63 -20.86 2.19
CA ASP A 128 18.82 -21.48 1.14
C ASP A 128 18.13 -20.44 0.24
N ASP A 129 17.76 -20.91 -0.94
CA ASP A 129 16.95 -20.16 -1.88
C ASP A 129 15.48 -20.15 -1.45
N TYR A 130 14.87 -18.97 -1.44
CA TYR A 130 13.48 -18.79 -1.08
C TYR A 130 12.69 -18.21 -2.25
N LEU A 131 11.48 -18.69 -2.47
CA LEU A 131 10.48 -18.02 -3.26
C LEU A 131 9.65 -17.11 -2.34
N VAL A 132 9.73 -15.81 -2.58
CA VAL A 132 8.97 -14.81 -1.81
C VAL A 132 7.86 -14.25 -2.66
N ILE A 133 6.63 -14.36 -2.17
CA ILE A 133 5.42 -13.86 -2.86
C ILE A 133 4.80 -12.79 -1.98
N THR A 134 4.49 -11.65 -2.59
CA THR A 134 3.75 -10.56 -1.93
C THR A 134 2.42 -10.34 -2.63
N LEU A 135 1.35 -10.21 -1.85
CA LEU A 135 0.00 -9.93 -2.35
C LEU A 135 -0.69 -8.96 -1.39
N ASP A 136 -1.24 -7.89 -1.92
CA ASP A 136 -2.11 -6.97 -1.19
C ASP A 136 -3.11 -6.25 -2.12
N GLY A 137 -3.87 -5.28 -1.59
CA GLY A 137 -4.80 -4.48 -2.38
C GLY A 137 -4.10 -3.55 -3.35
N GLY A 138 -2.92 -3.06 -3.00
CA GLY A 138 -2.08 -2.25 -3.88
C GLY A 138 -1.18 -1.26 -3.17
N GLY A 139 0.07 -1.17 -3.64
CA GLY A 139 1.05 -0.20 -3.20
C GLY A 139 2.07 0.08 -4.30
N ASP A 140 2.43 1.34 -4.45
CA ASP A 140 3.36 1.84 -5.49
C ASP A 140 3.03 1.40 -6.93
N GLY A 141 1.72 1.11 -7.19
CA GLY A 141 1.19 0.73 -8.49
C GLY A 141 1.25 -0.77 -8.80
N LEU A 142 1.60 -1.58 -7.81
CA LEU A 142 1.55 -3.04 -7.86
C LEU A 142 0.52 -3.56 -6.86
N SER A 143 0.01 -4.77 -7.10
CA SER A 143 -0.83 -5.54 -6.18
C SER A 143 -0.18 -6.84 -5.75
N GLY A 144 0.91 -7.21 -6.40
CA GLY A 144 1.68 -8.40 -6.05
C GLY A 144 3.03 -8.43 -6.73
N SER A 145 3.93 -9.22 -6.18
CA SER A 145 5.23 -9.48 -6.77
C SER A 145 5.80 -10.83 -6.34
N VAL A 146 6.68 -11.38 -7.17
CA VAL A 146 7.38 -12.63 -6.90
C VAL A 146 8.87 -12.36 -6.95
N TRP A 147 9.60 -12.87 -5.97
CA TRP A 147 11.04 -12.66 -5.82
C TRP A 147 11.74 -13.98 -5.53
N ARG A 148 12.99 -14.09 -5.95
CA ARG A 148 13.94 -15.08 -5.44
C ARG A 148 14.80 -14.42 -4.36
N GLY A 149 14.73 -14.94 -3.14
CA GLY A 149 15.64 -14.59 -2.05
C GLY A 149 16.79 -15.59 -2.03
N SER A 150 18.03 -15.12 -2.15
CA SER A 150 19.23 -15.95 -2.16
C SER A 150 20.43 -15.17 -1.62
N GLN A 151 21.22 -15.80 -0.78
CA GLN A 151 22.47 -15.22 -0.23
C GLN A 151 22.31 -13.80 0.36
N GLY A 152 21.18 -13.54 1.02
CA GLY A 152 20.88 -12.24 1.61
C GLY A 152 20.34 -11.19 0.65
N HIS A 153 20.10 -11.51 -0.63
CA HIS A 153 19.60 -10.61 -1.65
C HIS A 153 18.24 -11.03 -2.18
N LEU A 154 17.45 -10.04 -2.61
CA LEU A 154 16.17 -10.23 -3.27
C LEU A 154 16.26 -9.89 -4.76
N HIS A 155 15.87 -10.83 -5.61
CA HIS A 155 15.85 -10.69 -7.06
C HIS A 155 14.40 -10.75 -7.55
N PRO A 156 13.86 -9.69 -8.20
CA PRO A 156 12.49 -9.67 -8.69
C PRO A 156 12.34 -10.63 -9.88
N LEU A 157 11.28 -11.46 -9.86
CA LEU A 157 10.95 -12.42 -10.92
C LEU A 157 9.71 -11.99 -11.70
N ALA A 158 8.65 -11.55 -11.00
CA ALA A 158 7.39 -11.15 -11.62
C ALA A 158 6.70 -10.07 -10.80
N GLN A 159 5.81 -9.31 -11.45
CA GLN A 159 5.02 -8.25 -10.84
C GLN A 159 3.60 -8.25 -11.41
N VAL A 160 2.62 -7.97 -10.56
CA VAL A 160 1.21 -7.79 -10.91
C VAL A 160 0.85 -6.33 -10.74
N SER A 161 0.25 -5.74 -11.77
CA SER A 161 -0.21 -4.35 -11.71
C SER A 161 -1.34 -4.19 -10.68
N GLN A 162 -1.37 -3.06 -9.98
CA GLN A 162 -2.48 -2.72 -9.09
C GLN A 162 -3.84 -2.72 -9.80
N GLN A 163 -3.87 -2.48 -11.12
CA GLN A 163 -5.12 -2.52 -11.89
C GLN A 163 -5.70 -3.94 -12.04
N ASP A 164 -4.87 -4.94 -11.84
CA ASP A 164 -5.23 -6.35 -11.91
C ASP A 164 -5.32 -6.95 -10.47
N SER A 165 -5.58 -6.10 -9.47
CA SER A 165 -5.65 -6.48 -8.06
C SER A 165 -6.91 -7.26 -7.74
N LEU A 166 -6.75 -8.46 -7.21
CA LEU A 166 -7.84 -9.24 -6.62
C LEU A 166 -8.39 -8.56 -5.36
N GLY A 167 -7.55 -7.90 -4.56
CA GLY A 167 -7.98 -7.14 -3.39
C GLY A 167 -8.86 -5.95 -3.75
N GLU A 168 -8.53 -5.21 -4.83
CA GLU A 168 -9.39 -4.14 -5.34
C GLU A 168 -10.71 -4.69 -5.91
N LEU A 169 -10.69 -5.82 -6.61
CA LEU A 169 -11.92 -6.49 -7.07
C LEU A 169 -12.83 -6.83 -5.87
N TYR A 170 -12.24 -7.37 -4.80
CA TYR A 170 -12.98 -7.71 -3.59
C TYR A 170 -13.59 -6.47 -2.92
N ALA A 171 -12.84 -5.37 -2.86
CA ALA A 171 -13.34 -4.09 -2.36
C ALA A 171 -14.49 -3.53 -3.22
N VAL A 172 -14.44 -3.74 -4.56
CA VAL A 172 -15.54 -3.36 -5.45
C VAL A 172 -16.80 -4.15 -5.17
N VAL A 173 -16.69 -5.46 -5.01
CA VAL A 173 -17.83 -6.32 -4.65
C VAL A 173 -18.40 -5.89 -3.30
N THR A 174 -17.54 -5.59 -2.32
CA THR A 174 -17.94 -5.03 -1.03
C THR A 174 -18.79 -3.77 -1.20
N HIS A 175 -18.36 -2.86 -2.06
CA HIS A 175 -19.10 -1.62 -2.33
C HIS A 175 -20.44 -1.88 -3.03
N LEU A 176 -20.47 -2.75 -4.05
CA LEU A 176 -21.68 -3.07 -4.80
C LEU A 176 -22.76 -3.72 -3.92
N LEU A 177 -22.36 -4.46 -2.88
CA LEU A 177 -23.26 -5.03 -1.90
C LEU A 177 -23.69 -4.04 -0.81
N GLY A 178 -23.34 -2.74 -0.94
CA GLY A 178 -23.72 -1.69 -0.01
C GLY A 178 -22.91 -1.66 1.30
N PHE A 179 -21.81 -2.40 1.35
CA PHE A 179 -20.89 -2.37 2.47
C PHE A 179 -19.77 -1.33 2.29
N LYS A 180 -19.03 -1.03 3.35
CA LYS A 180 -17.92 -0.09 3.33
C LYS A 180 -16.64 -0.78 2.86
N PRO A 181 -16.07 -0.44 1.69
CA PRO A 181 -14.81 -0.99 1.23
C PRO A 181 -13.67 -0.72 2.21
N LEU A 182 -12.69 -1.61 2.25
CA LEU A 182 -11.52 -1.61 3.15
C LEU A 182 -11.85 -1.78 4.64
N GLU A 183 -13.12 -2.00 4.98
CA GLU A 183 -13.54 -2.24 6.36
C GLU A 183 -14.50 -3.43 6.52
N HIS A 184 -15.29 -3.75 5.50
CA HIS A 184 -16.37 -4.73 5.60
C HIS A 184 -16.17 -5.97 4.72
N GLU A 185 -15.00 -6.19 4.13
CA GLU A 185 -14.69 -7.37 3.33
C GLU A 185 -14.92 -8.67 4.09
N PHE A 186 -14.64 -8.68 5.40
CA PHE A 186 -14.89 -9.84 6.25
C PHE A 186 -16.38 -10.22 6.33
N LYS A 187 -17.30 -9.29 6.12
CA LYS A 187 -18.75 -9.57 6.10
C LYS A 187 -19.10 -10.40 4.85
N ILE A 188 -18.47 -10.10 3.72
CA ILE A 188 -18.65 -10.87 2.48
C ILE A 188 -18.09 -12.29 2.65
N MET A 189 -16.93 -12.43 3.30
CA MET A 189 -16.40 -13.74 3.66
C MET A 189 -17.40 -14.55 4.50
N GLY A 190 -18.06 -13.90 5.47
CA GLY A 190 -19.13 -14.53 6.27
C GLY A 190 -20.38 -14.88 5.47
N MET A 191 -20.61 -14.25 4.32
CA MET A 191 -21.73 -14.57 3.42
C MET A 191 -21.42 -15.73 2.46
N ALA A 192 -20.15 -16.03 2.18
CA ALA A 192 -19.74 -17.03 1.22
C ALA A 192 -20.37 -18.42 1.43
N PRO A 193 -20.54 -18.95 2.67
CA PRO A 193 -21.21 -20.24 2.91
C PRO A 193 -22.69 -20.29 2.49
N TYR A 194 -23.31 -19.12 2.27
CA TYR A 194 -24.72 -19.02 1.88
C TYR A 194 -24.89 -18.77 0.37
N ALA A 195 -23.80 -18.71 -0.39
CA ALA A 195 -23.83 -18.56 -1.83
C ALA A 195 -24.26 -19.91 -2.48
N ALA A 196 -25.07 -19.82 -3.54
CA ALA A 196 -25.43 -21.01 -4.31
C ALA A 196 -24.34 -21.34 -5.33
N ASP A 197 -23.96 -22.61 -5.45
CA ASP A 197 -22.89 -23.09 -6.35
C ASP A 197 -23.21 -22.86 -7.82
N GLU A 198 -24.49 -22.74 -8.19
CA GLU A 198 -24.96 -22.52 -9.56
C GLU A 198 -24.40 -21.26 -10.24
N TYR A 199 -23.91 -20.31 -9.44
CA TYR A 199 -23.32 -19.07 -9.93
C TYR A 199 -21.78 -19.07 -9.95
N ALA A 200 -21.14 -20.16 -9.56
CA ALA A 200 -19.68 -20.25 -9.50
C ALA A 200 -19.03 -20.49 -10.88
N GLU A 201 -19.67 -21.27 -11.76
CA GLU A 201 -19.13 -21.66 -13.07
C GLU A 201 -18.85 -20.49 -14.04
N PRO A 202 -19.66 -19.41 -14.12
CA PRO A 202 -19.41 -18.32 -15.06
C PRO A 202 -18.20 -17.44 -14.71
N VAL A 203 -17.55 -17.66 -13.58
CA VAL A 203 -16.45 -16.81 -13.08
C VAL A 203 -15.07 -17.50 -13.15
N ALA A 204 -15.04 -18.77 -13.54
CA ALA A 204 -13.83 -19.61 -13.61
C ALA A 204 -13.07 -19.46 -14.96
#